data_99781acf506a048b1b9b63635ea33caf
#
_entry.id   99781acf506a048b1b9b63635ea33caf
#
_cell.length_a   1.000
_cell.length_b   1.000
_cell.length_c   1.000
_cell.angle_alpha   90.00
_cell.angle_beta   90.00
_cell.angle_gamma   90.00
#
_symmetry.space_group_name_H-M   'P 1'
#
loop_
_entity.id
_entity.type
_entity.pdbx_description
1 polymer ?
#
loop_
_entity_poly.entity_id
_entity_poly.type
_entity_poly.pdbx_seq_one_letter_code
_entity_poly.pdbx_strand_id
1 'polypeptide(L)'
;MARKIIDLDSVQPNGKRGETQRPAFTKINENFAEVYDALTDVAKIPETVGNAITERVPGRNLLINGGLQFWQRRTSGRVGQGSGTLGAEKFFADRFTNSALVCNHDVQRVAYDGQPGFPEDTRSILVCTVSEAIARSGAWMGQKIEGVRSASGDITISVWANSDAPARSVGVRVIQDFGTGGSPSPQVILEAGVLKLEATAKRHSITVKLPSTRGKVLGSNGNDHLYVVFDLCGTGQGGELVAQNGSFGFTQFQVEAGRAATRFDWRPPGVELALCQRYYEKSYNLDIVPNTAHNEGREAFSINSPGVAHYQSVRFQTAKRAQPYVMVISADNIQQDGHIAEDNISRVPCLVNYTSPSGYEVSWTNNPGRWGGWWHWWAEAEL
;
A
#
# COMPACT_ATOMS: atom_id res chain seq x y z
N MET A 1 -28.59 -37.23 2.23
CA MET A 1 -28.09 -38.63 2.29
C MET A 1 -29.12 -39.49 3.01
N ALA A 2 -29.33 -40.74 2.60
CA ALA A 2 -30.34 -41.58 3.21
C ALA A 2 -29.75 -42.34 4.42
N ARG A 3 -30.40 -42.18 5.57
CA ARG A 3 -30.03 -42.85 6.82
C ARG A 3 -30.06 -44.37 6.61
N LYS A 4 -29.01 -45.08 6.93
CA LYS A 4 -28.92 -46.56 6.90
C LYS A 4 -29.49 -47.13 8.19
N ILE A 5 -30.52 -47.94 8.08
CA ILE A 5 -31.24 -48.48 9.22
C ILE A 5 -30.71 -49.89 9.50
N ILE A 6 -30.39 -50.17 10.75
CA ILE A 6 -30.05 -51.50 11.22
C ILE A 6 -31.35 -52.28 11.34
N ASP A 7 -31.43 -53.42 10.71
CA ASP A 7 -32.59 -54.30 10.84
C ASP A 7 -32.47 -55.11 12.15
N LEU A 8 -33.42 -54.91 13.03
CA LEU A 8 -33.51 -55.61 14.31
C LEU A 8 -34.50 -56.76 14.30
N ASP A 9 -35.37 -56.87 13.28
CA ASP A 9 -36.53 -57.71 13.33
C ASP A 9 -36.54 -58.91 12.34
N SER A 10 -35.78 -58.84 11.25
CA SER A 10 -35.66 -59.92 10.31
C SER A 10 -35.08 -61.18 10.95
N VAL A 11 -35.72 -62.33 10.68
CA VAL A 11 -35.27 -63.65 11.18
C VAL A 11 -34.11 -64.15 10.32
N GLN A 12 -32.97 -64.34 10.95
CA GLN A 12 -31.77 -64.87 10.33
C GLN A 12 -31.86 -66.40 10.13
N PRO A 13 -31.09 -67.01 9.21
CA PRO A 13 -31.07 -68.45 8.97
C PRO A 13 -30.78 -69.30 10.24
N ASN A 14 -30.19 -68.71 11.27
CA ASN A 14 -29.93 -69.33 12.55
C ASN A 14 -31.06 -69.17 13.57
N GLY A 15 -32.23 -68.66 13.14
CA GLY A 15 -33.39 -68.43 13.99
C GLY A 15 -33.33 -67.21 14.90
N LYS A 16 -32.24 -66.42 14.87
CA LYS A 16 -32.11 -65.14 15.62
C LYS A 16 -32.73 -64.04 14.81
N ARG A 17 -33.19 -62.98 15.51
CA ARG A 17 -33.70 -61.75 14.88
C ARG A 17 -32.63 -60.71 14.69
N GLY A 18 -32.79 -59.87 13.67
CA GLY A 18 -31.93 -58.76 13.38
C GLY A 18 -30.75 -59.11 12.45
N GLU A 19 -30.02 -58.11 12.04
CA GLU A 19 -28.82 -58.28 11.23
C GLU A 19 -27.68 -58.92 12.00
N THR A 20 -26.79 -59.62 11.29
CA THR A 20 -25.53 -60.10 11.86
C THR A 20 -24.67 -58.90 12.28
N GLN A 21 -23.80 -59.07 13.30
CA GLN A 21 -23.02 -58.01 13.87
C GLN A 21 -22.21 -57.20 12.86
N ARG A 22 -21.59 -57.86 11.90
CA ARG A 22 -20.71 -57.18 10.93
C ARG A 22 -21.47 -56.18 10.01
N PRO A 23 -22.59 -56.52 9.35
CA PRO A 23 -23.40 -55.53 8.61
C PRO A 23 -23.95 -54.42 9.48
N ALA A 24 -24.37 -54.72 10.72
CA ALA A 24 -24.86 -53.70 11.66
C ALA A 24 -23.78 -52.68 12.02
N PHE A 25 -22.58 -53.15 12.36
CA PHE A 25 -21.44 -52.25 12.63
C PHE A 25 -20.99 -51.46 11.40
N THR A 26 -21.06 -52.04 10.19
CA THR A 26 -20.79 -51.30 8.94
C THR A 26 -21.76 -50.15 8.78
N LYS A 27 -23.05 -50.33 8.98
CA LYS A 27 -24.07 -49.27 8.89
C LYS A 27 -23.88 -48.19 9.95
N ILE A 28 -23.47 -48.58 11.18
CA ILE A 28 -23.16 -47.62 12.24
C ILE A 28 -21.99 -46.74 11.77
N ASN A 29 -20.89 -47.32 11.31
CA ASN A 29 -19.72 -46.58 10.89
C ASN A 29 -20.01 -45.66 9.70
N GLU A 30 -20.81 -46.12 8.73
CA GLU A 30 -21.23 -45.28 7.58
C GLU A 30 -22.10 -44.09 8.04
N ASN A 31 -23.05 -44.31 8.98
CA ASN A 31 -23.84 -43.22 9.52
C ASN A 31 -22.97 -42.23 10.31
N PHE A 32 -21.98 -42.70 11.07
CA PHE A 32 -21.02 -41.81 11.76
C PHE A 32 -20.18 -41.02 10.77
N ALA A 33 -19.67 -41.63 9.70
CA ALA A 33 -18.92 -40.93 8.67
C ALA A 33 -19.76 -39.81 8.01
N GLU A 34 -21.02 -40.09 7.68
CA GLU A 34 -21.95 -39.05 7.15
C GLU A 34 -22.18 -37.91 8.13
N VAL A 35 -22.29 -38.19 9.46
CA VAL A 35 -22.44 -37.18 10.50
C VAL A 35 -21.18 -36.33 10.65
N TYR A 36 -19.99 -36.95 10.62
CA TYR A 36 -18.73 -36.24 10.71
C TYR A 36 -18.50 -35.34 9.48
N ASP A 37 -18.83 -35.82 8.28
CA ASP A 37 -18.75 -35.02 7.05
C ASP A 37 -19.70 -33.81 7.11
N ALA A 38 -20.95 -34.03 7.56
CA ALA A 38 -21.94 -32.98 7.72
C ALA A 38 -21.53 -31.95 8.79
N LEU A 39 -20.95 -32.37 9.92
CA LEU A 39 -20.41 -31.49 10.96
C LEU A 39 -19.22 -30.67 10.45
N THR A 40 -18.37 -31.26 9.62
CA THR A 40 -17.25 -30.54 8.99
C THR A 40 -17.76 -29.45 8.06
N ASP A 41 -18.81 -29.72 7.28
CA ASP A 41 -19.45 -28.74 6.39
C ASP A 41 -20.16 -27.64 7.19
N VAL A 42 -20.84 -27.97 8.27
CA VAL A 42 -21.45 -26.99 9.18
C VAL A 42 -20.39 -26.08 9.83
N ALA A 43 -19.24 -26.64 10.19
CA ALA A 43 -18.13 -25.85 10.75
C ALA A 43 -17.55 -24.84 9.75
N LYS A 44 -17.66 -25.10 8.44
CA LYS A 44 -17.25 -24.19 7.36
C LYS A 44 -18.26 -23.06 7.07
N ILE A 45 -19.56 -23.27 7.41
CA ILE A 45 -20.60 -22.28 7.15
C ILE A 45 -20.29 -20.89 7.76
N PRO A 46 -19.84 -20.75 9.01
CA PRO A 46 -19.51 -19.46 9.59
C PRO A 46 -18.39 -18.73 8.83
N GLU A 47 -17.38 -19.47 8.38
CA GLU A 47 -16.28 -18.91 7.58
C GLU A 47 -16.77 -18.44 6.21
N THR A 48 -17.57 -19.27 5.52
CA THR A 48 -18.15 -18.94 4.21
C THR A 48 -19.08 -17.73 4.28
N VAL A 49 -19.94 -17.67 5.32
CA VAL A 49 -20.85 -16.54 5.54
C VAL A 49 -20.07 -15.29 5.95
N GLY A 50 -19.07 -15.43 6.82
CA GLY A 50 -18.18 -14.35 7.22
C GLY A 50 -17.47 -13.75 6.01
N ASN A 51 -16.89 -14.56 5.15
CA ASN A 51 -16.23 -14.13 3.93
C ASN A 51 -17.19 -13.43 2.96
N ALA A 52 -18.39 -13.98 2.74
CA ALA A 52 -19.40 -13.39 1.87
C ALA A 52 -19.91 -12.02 2.40
N ILE A 53 -19.99 -11.84 3.71
CA ILE A 53 -20.32 -10.55 4.32
C ILE A 53 -19.15 -9.58 4.16
N THR A 54 -17.93 -10.01 4.45
CA THR A 54 -16.71 -9.20 4.34
C THR A 54 -16.51 -8.71 2.91
N GLU A 55 -16.76 -9.56 1.90
CA GLU A 55 -16.66 -9.17 0.49
C GLU A 55 -17.62 -8.04 0.07
N ARG A 56 -18.69 -7.82 0.81
CA ARG A 56 -19.68 -6.78 0.52
C ARG A 56 -19.46 -5.47 1.27
N VAL A 57 -18.51 -5.43 2.21
CA VAL A 57 -18.18 -4.23 2.97
C VAL A 57 -17.06 -3.47 2.24
N PRO A 58 -17.34 -2.28 1.69
CA PRO A 58 -16.28 -1.44 1.08
C PRO A 58 -15.37 -0.87 2.17
N GLY A 59 -14.13 -0.55 1.78
CA GLY A 59 -13.14 0.05 2.68
C GLY A 59 -12.39 -0.94 3.57
N ARG A 60 -12.47 -2.24 3.28
CA ARG A 60 -11.73 -3.28 4.02
C ARG A 60 -10.22 -3.29 3.72
N ASN A 61 -9.81 -2.79 2.54
CA ASN A 61 -8.39 -2.66 2.23
C ASN A 61 -7.77 -1.55 3.07
N LEU A 62 -6.86 -1.88 3.94
CA LEU A 62 -6.13 -0.92 4.79
C LEU A 62 -5.09 -0.12 4.00
N LEU A 63 -4.64 -0.64 2.84
CA LEU A 63 -3.74 0.10 1.96
C LEU A 63 -4.50 1.14 1.15
N ILE A 64 -3.88 2.29 0.97
CA ILE A 64 -4.34 3.36 0.11
C ILE A 64 -3.67 3.18 -1.26
N ASN A 65 -4.39 3.42 -2.34
CA ASN A 65 -3.89 3.28 -3.70
C ASN A 65 -3.41 1.86 -4.06
N GLY A 66 -3.97 0.84 -3.41
CA GLY A 66 -3.58 -0.56 -3.66
C GLY A 66 -3.74 -1.00 -5.12
N GLY A 67 -4.69 -0.40 -5.86
CA GLY A 67 -4.89 -0.59 -7.30
C GLY A 67 -3.98 0.28 -8.19
N LEU A 68 -3.03 1.01 -7.61
CA LEU A 68 -2.01 1.83 -8.30
C LEU A 68 -2.60 2.86 -9.28
N GLN A 69 -3.71 3.50 -8.90
CA GLN A 69 -4.40 4.46 -9.75
C GLN A 69 -3.68 5.82 -9.85
N PHE A 70 -3.03 6.24 -8.76
CA PHE A 70 -2.47 7.58 -8.60
C PHE A 70 -0.94 7.54 -8.49
N TRP A 71 -0.29 8.43 -9.26
CA TRP A 71 1.16 8.58 -9.40
C TRP A 71 1.53 10.06 -9.47
N GLN A 72 1.19 10.81 -8.44
CA GLN A 72 1.26 12.27 -8.46
C GLN A 72 2.69 12.81 -8.52
N ARG A 73 3.67 12.09 -7.94
CA ARG A 73 5.06 12.57 -7.85
C ARG A 73 5.88 12.25 -9.09
N ARG A 74 5.82 11.01 -9.56
CA ARG A 74 6.56 10.51 -10.72
C ARG A 74 6.06 9.12 -11.13
N THR A 75 6.30 8.76 -12.39
CA THR A 75 5.91 7.46 -12.93
C THR A 75 7.07 6.47 -13.08
N SER A 76 8.32 6.97 -12.94
CA SER A 76 9.52 6.12 -13.00
C SER A 76 10.71 6.80 -12.33
N GLY A 77 11.75 6.01 -12.05
CA GLY A 77 13.02 6.48 -11.55
C GLY A 77 13.79 5.44 -10.76
N ARG A 78 14.96 5.82 -10.29
CA ARG A 78 15.89 4.95 -9.55
C ARG A 78 15.93 5.31 -8.07
N VAL A 79 15.99 4.30 -7.23
CA VAL A 79 16.29 4.36 -5.81
C VAL A 79 17.61 3.64 -5.56
N GLY A 80 18.52 4.27 -4.82
CA GLY A 80 19.87 3.73 -4.58
C GLY A 80 20.81 3.93 -5.77
N GLN A 81 22.11 3.89 -5.51
CA GLN A 81 23.17 4.02 -6.52
C GLN A 81 24.37 3.14 -6.18
N GLY A 82 24.19 1.96 -5.60
CA GLY A 82 25.27 1.04 -5.29
C GLY A 82 26.30 1.53 -4.24
N SER A 83 26.09 2.68 -3.64
CA SER A 83 27.10 3.39 -2.81
C SER A 83 27.25 2.90 -1.37
N GLY A 84 26.59 1.81 -0.99
CA GLY A 84 26.72 1.24 0.36
C GLY A 84 25.93 1.99 1.45
N THR A 85 25.31 3.10 1.13
CA THR A 85 24.40 3.85 1.98
C THR A 85 22.96 3.51 1.67
N LEU A 86 22.10 3.46 2.70
CA LEU A 86 20.66 3.35 2.52
C LEU A 86 20.18 4.53 1.69
N GLY A 87 19.60 4.26 0.51
CA GLY A 87 18.93 5.29 -0.28
C GLY A 87 17.72 5.83 0.48
N ALA A 88 17.51 7.16 0.43
CA ALA A 88 16.31 7.75 0.99
C ALA A 88 15.06 7.10 0.38
N GLU A 89 14.02 6.89 1.20
CA GLU A 89 12.72 6.42 0.71
C GLU A 89 12.21 7.33 -0.40
N LYS A 90 11.75 6.74 -1.51
CA LYS A 90 11.15 7.47 -2.62
C LYS A 90 9.75 6.94 -2.90
N PHE A 91 8.86 7.87 -3.22
CA PHE A 91 7.50 7.57 -3.63
C PHE A 91 7.38 7.65 -5.15
N PHE A 92 6.72 6.66 -5.75
CA PHE A 92 6.35 6.61 -7.17
C PHE A 92 4.83 6.51 -7.28
N ALA A 93 4.25 5.33 -7.15
CA ALA A 93 2.83 5.23 -6.85
C ALA A 93 2.57 5.89 -5.49
N ASP A 94 1.51 6.69 -5.43
CA ASP A 94 1.17 7.38 -4.19
C ASP A 94 1.05 6.41 -3.04
N ARG A 95 1.60 6.78 -1.89
CA ARG A 95 1.67 6.01 -0.65
C ARG A 95 2.69 4.86 -0.63
N PHE A 96 3.17 4.37 -1.78
CA PHE A 96 4.16 3.29 -1.81
C PHE A 96 5.58 3.84 -1.75
N THR A 97 6.27 3.51 -0.65
CA THR A 97 7.71 3.79 -0.49
C THR A 97 8.54 2.75 -1.23
N ASN A 98 9.68 3.17 -1.69
CA ASN A 98 10.69 2.31 -2.31
C ASN A 98 12.06 2.68 -1.74
N SER A 99 12.86 1.68 -1.39
CA SER A 99 14.20 1.85 -0.84
C SER A 99 15.17 0.81 -1.39
N ALA A 100 16.44 1.15 -1.38
CA ALA A 100 17.52 0.24 -1.76
C ALA A 100 18.76 0.48 -0.92
N LEU A 101 19.51 -0.60 -0.70
CA LEU A 101 20.80 -0.65 -0.03
C LEU A 101 21.77 -1.46 -0.88
N VAL A 102 22.88 -0.84 -1.31
CA VAL A 102 23.98 -1.51 -2.04
C VAL A 102 23.52 -2.21 -3.33
N CYS A 103 22.47 -1.76 -3.98
CA CYS A 103 22.02 -2.19 -5.30
C CYS A 103 21.23 -1.08 -5.98
N ASN A 104 20.96 -1.23 -7.27
CA ASN A 104 20.02 -0.38 -7.97
C ASN A 104 18.62 -0.96 -7.83
N HIS A 105 17.65 -0.10 -7.60
CA HIS A 105 16.23 -0.41 -7.60
C HIS A 105 15.52 0.59 -8.52
N ASP A 106 15.24 0.18 -9.73
CA ASP A 106 14.49 0.97 -10.71
C ASP A 106 13.01 0.68 -10.57
N VAL A 107 12.21 1.72 -10.54
CA VAL A 107 10.75 1.65 -10.40
C VAL A 107 10.11 2.29 -11.63
N GLN A 108 9.09 1.63 -12.17
CA GLN A 108 8.36 2.11 -13.34
C GLN A 108 6.87 1.78 -13.24
N ARG A 109 6.03 2.74 -13.62
CA ARG A 109 4.63 2.50 -13.95
C ARG A 109 4.53 1.90 -15.35
N VAL A 110 3.84 0.79 -15.49
CA VAL A 110 3.48 0.20 -16.78
C VAL A 110 1.96 0.22 -16.89
N ALA A 111 1.44 0.77 -17.99
CA ALA A 111 0.01 0.69 -18.27
C ALA A 111 -0.38 -0.76 -18.50
N TYR A 112 -1.55 -1.15 -18.01
CA TYR A 112 -2.09 -2.48 -18.30
C TYR A 112 -2.58 -2.52 -19.76
N ASP A 113 -2.09 -3.48 -20.50
CA ASP A 113 -2.45 -3.75 -21.90
C ASP A 113 -2.53 -5.29 -22.12
N GLY A 114 -3.31 -5.96 -21.27
CA GLY A 114 -3.53 -7.39 -21.38
C GLY A 114 -2.34 -8.27 -21.00
N GLN A 115 -1.40 -7.80 -20.16
CA GLN A 115 -0.27 -8.63 -19.72
C GLN A 115 -0.74 -9.92 -19.05
N PRO A 116 -0.13 -11.09 -19.40
CA PRO A 116 -0.62 -12.42 -19.01
C PRO A 116 -0.75 -12.59 -17.49
N GLY A 117 -1.91 -13.09 -17.07
CA GLY A 117 -2.21 -13.48 -15.71
C GLY A 117 -2.66 -12.35 -14.80
N PHE A 118 -2.44 -11.07 -15.14
CA PHE A 118 -3.02 -9.96 -14.38
C PHE A 118 -4.53 -9.86 -14.61
N PRO A 119 -5.31 -9.41 -13.61
CA PRO A 119 -6.76 -9.21 -13.75
C PRO A 119 -7.11 -8.21 -14.84
N GLU A 120 -8.22 -8.42 -15.54
CA GLU A 120 -8.71 -7.50 -16.59
C GLU A 120 -9.07 -6.10 -16.06
N ASP A 121 -9.40 -5.98 -14.79
CA ASP A 121 -9.68 -4.71 -14.13
C ASP A 121 -8.42 -3.98 -13.63
N THR A 122 -7.22 -4.48 -13.94
CA THR A 122 -5.93 -3.83 -13.65
C THR A 122 -5.85 -2.48 -14.37
N ARG A 123 -5.41 -1.44 -13.68
CA ARG A 123 -5.22 -0.10 -14.26
C ARG A 123 -3.77 0.19 -14.59
N SER A 124 -2.86 -0.21 -13.72
CA SER A 124 -1.42 -0.13 -13.96
C SER A 124 -0.69 -1.19 -13.15
N ILE A 125 0.53 -1.48 -13.58
CA ILE A 125 1.45 -2.40 -12.95
C ILE A 125 2.63 -1.59 -12.44
N LEU A 126 3.00 -1.80 -11.19
CA LEU A 126 4.24 -1.32 -10.60
C LEU A 126 5.33 -2.33 -10.94
N VAL A 127 6.29 -1.94 -11.76
CA VAL A 127 7.45 -2.77 -12.09
C VAL A 127 8.66 -2.28 -11.31
N CYS A 128 9.24 -3.19 -10.54
CA CYS A 128 10.44 -2.98 -9.74
C CYS A 128 11.57 -3.82 -10.33
N THR A 129 12.67 -3.21 -10.75
CA THR A 129 13.84 -3.92 -11.28
C THR A 129 15.03 -3.72 -10.35
N VAL A 130 15.56 -4.83 -9.83
CA VAL A 130 16.77 -4.86 -9.02
C VAL A 130 17.95 -5.28 -9.89
N SER A 131 19.02 -4.51 -9.83
CA SER A 131 20.28 -4.82 -10.53
C SER A 131 21.49 -4.54 -9.65
N GLU A 132 22.62 -5.12 -10.02
CA GLU A 132 23.90 -4.99 -9.31
C GLU A 132 23.85 -5.47 -7.85
N ALA A 133 22.97 -6.44 -7.55
CA ALA A 133 22.84 -6.98 -6.20
C ALA A 133 24.03 -7.85 -5.83
N ILE A 134 24.55 -7.65 -4.63
CA ILE A 134 25.59 -8.46 -3.97
C ILE A 134 25.09 -9.00 -2.64
N ALA A 135 25.82 -9.87 -1.97
CA ALA A 135 25.38 -10.58 -0.75
C ALA A 135 24.81 -9.68 0.37
N ARG A 136 25.20 -8.40 0.45
CA ARG A 136 24.69 -7.44 1.44
C ARG A 136 23.66 -6.44 0.88
N SER A 137 23.18 -6.66 -0.34
CA SER A 137 22.19 -5.78 -0.96
C SER A 137 20.83 -5.98 -0.35
N GLY A 138 20.02 -4.92 -0.37
CA GLY A 138 18.61 -4.94 -0.04
C GLY A 138 17.83 -4.02 -0.95
N ALA A 139 16.68 -4.46 -1.41
CA ALA A 139 15.71 -3.63 -2.11
C ALA A 139 14.31 -4.01 -1.64
N TRP A 140 13.51 -3.01 -1.31
CA TRP A 140 12.16 -3.25 -0.83
C TRP A 140 11.23 -2.11 -1.21
N MET A 141 9.95 -2.42 -1.22
CA MET A 141 8.87 -1.46 -1.31
C MET A 141 7.82 -1.76 -0.25
N GLY A 142 6.96 -0.81 0.04
CA GLY A 142 5.89 -1.04 1.00
C GLY A 142 5.02 0.18 1.25
N GLN A 143 4.10 0.03 2.18
CA GLN A 143 3.22 1.13 2.59
C GLN A 143 3.04 1.15 4.10
N LYS A 144 3.19 2.34 4.67
CA LYS A 144 2.89 2.63 6.07
C LYS A 144 1.40 2.94 6.22
N ILE A 145 0.70 2.18 7.04
CA ILE A 145 -0.71 2.35 7.39
C ILE A 145 -0.77 3.14 8.70
N GLU A 146 -1.44 4.28 8.69
CA GLU A 146 -1.54 5.20 9.84
C GLU A 146 -2.15 4.52 11.07
N GLY A 147 -1.46 4.61 12.19
CA GLY A 147 -1.84 4.02 13.46
C GLY A 147 -1.47 2.55 13.59
N VAL A 148 -0.54 2.21 14.48
CA VAL A 148 -0.13 0.81 14.76
C VAL A 148 -1.28 -0.08 15.26
N ARG A 149 -2.36 0.52 15.73
CA ARG A 149 -3.60 -0.13 16.19
C ARG A 149 -4.70 -0.19 15.14
N SER A 150 -4.44 0.21 13.90
CA SER A 150 -5.41 0.17 12.80
C SER A 150 -5.86 -1.25 12.44
N ALA A 151 -5.07 -2.26 12.81
CA ALA A 151 -5.43 -3.66 12.71
C ALA A 151 -4.96 -4.44 13.95
N SER A 152 -5.61 -5.57 14.21
CA SER A 152 -5.29 -6.48 15.31
C SER A 152 -5.70 -7.91 14.96
N GLY A 153 -5.08 -8.89 15.62
CA GLY A 153 -5.34 -10.30 15.34
C GLY A 153 -4.77 -10.76 14.00
N ASP A 154 -5.50 -11.59 13.30
CA ASP A 154 -5.08 -12.08 11.99
C ASP A 154 -5.35 -11.03 10.92
N ILE A 155 -4.35 -10.77 10.07
CA ILE A 155 -4.48 -9.98 8.85
C ILE A 155 -4.04 -10.81 7.64
N THR A 156 -4.66 -10.60 6.51
CA THR A 156 -4.28 -11.22 5.24
C THR A 156 -3.77 -10.16 4.28
N ILE A 157 -2.58 -10.40 3.76
CA ILE A 157 -1.91 -9.57 2.75
C ILE A 157 -2.04 -10.28 1.42
N SER A 158 -2.56 -9.63 0.40
CA SER A 158 -2.66 -10.20 -0.94
C SER A 158 -2.21 -9.23 -2.01
N VAL A 159 -1.67 -9.77 -3.10
CA VAL A 159 -1.16 -9.02 -4.24
C VAL A 159 -1.17 -9.88 -5.49
N TRP A 160 -1.43 -9.29 -6.66
CA TRP A 160 -1.12 -9.92 -7.94
C TRP A 160 0.32 -9.60 -8.31
N ALA A 161 1.10 -10.64 -8.60
CA ALA A 161 2.53 -10.47 -8.88
C ALA A 161 3.04 -11.49 -9.90
N ASN A 162 4.07 -11.06 -10.64
CA ASN A 162 4.90 -11.90 -11.50
C ASN A 162 6.38 -11.48 -11.42
N SER A 163 7.23 -12.21 -12.10
CA SER A 163 8.65 -11.86 -12.25
C SER A 163 9.16 -12.20 -13.66
N ASP A 164 10.30 -11.64 -14.02
CA ASP A 164 10.97 -11.87 -15.32
C ASP A 164 11.48 -13.32 -15.51
N ALA A 165 11.58 -14.09 -14.43
CA ALA A 165 11.98 -15.48 -14.45
C ALA A 165 11.26 -16.28 -13.35
N PRO A 166 11.01 -17.59 -13.55
CA PRO A 166 10.41 -18.44 -12.52
C PRO A 166 11.32 -18.56 -11.29
N ALA A 167 10.68 -18.87 -10.15
CA ALA A 167 11.32 -19.09 -8.85
C ALA A 167 12.00 -17.87 -8.19
N ARG A 168 11.80 -16.65 -8.72
CA ARG A 168 12.16 -15.47 -7.94
C ARG A 168 11.27 -15.35 -6.70
N SER A 169 11.82 -14.75 -5.68
CA SER A 169 11.16 -14.70 -4.37
C SER A 169 10.97 -13.27 -3.92
N VAL A 170 9.86 -13.02 -3.24
CA VAL A 170 9.57 -11.75 -2.57
C VAL A 170 9.23 -12.04 -1.12
N GLY A 171 10.01 -11.49 -0.20
CA GLY A 171 9.73 -11.56 1.24
C GLY A 171 8.59 -10.62 1.59
N VAL A 172 7.78 -11.01 2.57
CA VAL A 172 6.73 -10.15 3.12
C VAL A 172 6.96 -9.98 4.61
N ARG A 173 7.08 -8.73 5.05
CA ARG A 173 7.22 -8.36 6.47
C ARG A 173 6.12 -7.41 6.90
N VAL A 174 5.77 -7.48 8.17
CA VAL A 174 4.91 -6.50 8.82
C VAL A 174 5.64 -5.93 10.03
N ILE A 175 5.74 -4.62 10.09
CA ILE A 175 6.42 -3.92 11.18
C ILE A 175 5.37 -3.13 11.97
N GLN A 176 5.25 -3.42 13.26
CA GLN A 176 4.53 -2.57 14.20
C GLN A 176 5.49 -1.52 14.72
N ASP A 177 5.37 -0.29 14.24
CA ASP A 177 6.15 0.86 14.71
C ASP A 177 5.29 1.71 15.66
N PHE A 178 5.80 1.91 16.85
CA PHE A 178 5.08 2.63 17.91
C PHE A 178 5.32 4.14 17.88
N GLY A 179 5.95 4.64 16.80
CA GLY A 179 6.20 6.05 16.59
C GLY A 179 7.45 6.59 17.28
N THR A 180 7.56 7.91 17.26
CA THR A 180 8.69 8.65 17.83
C THR A 180 8.23 9.70 18.83
N GLY A 181 9.19 10.27 19.59
CA GLY A 181 8.92 11.22 20.67
C GLY A 181 8.51 10.54 21.98
N GLY A 182 8.96 11.10 23.10
CA GLY A 182 8.82 10.46 24.40
C GLY A 182 9.69 9.20 24.48
N SER A 183 9.13 8.10 25.03
CA SER A 183 9.80 6.82 25.14
C SER A 183 8.88 5.72 24.59
N PRO A 184 8.67 5.62 23.28
CA PRO A 184 7.82 4.59 22.71
C PRO A 184 8.40 3.20 22.88
N SER A 185 7.56 2.18 22.84
CA SER A 185 8.00 0.80 22.79
C SER A 185 8.83 0.54 21.54
N PRO A 186 9.84 -0.36 21.60
CA PRO A 186 10.57 -0.77 20.40
C PRO A 186 9.64 -1.35 19.36
N GLN A 187 9.95 -1.12 18.08
CA GLN A 187 9.23 -1.73 16.95
C GLN A 187 9.25 -3.26 17.04
N VAL A 188 8.22 -3.89 16.48
CA VAL A 188 8.11 -5.34 16.36
C VAL A 188 8.08 -5.70 14.90
N ILE A 189 9.04 -6.51 14.45
CA ILE A 189 9.16 -6.99 13.07
C ILE A 189 8.64 -8.42 13.02
N LEU A 190 7.74 -8.68 12.07
CA LEU A 190 7.20 -10.00 11.78
C LEU A 190 7.57 -10.39 10.36
N GLU A 191 8.26 -11.51 10.22
CA GLU A 191 8.45 -12.17 8.93
C GLU A 191 7.15 -12.93 8.61
N ALA A 192 6.36 -12.41 7.66
CA ALA A 192 5.08 -13.02 7.31
C ALA A 192 5.27 -14.24 6.40
N GLY A 193 6.33 -14.25 5.59
CA GLY A 193 6.67 -15.36 4.69
C GLY A 193 7.27 -14.91 3.37
N VAL A 194 7.39 -15.85 2.44
CA VAL A 194 8.00 -15.64 1.13
C VAL A 194 7.04 -16.05 0.02
N LEU A 195 6.82 -15.15 -0.94
CA LEU A 195 6.09 -15.42 -2.17
C LEU A 195 7.06 -15.97 -3.23
N LYS A 196 6.73 -17.10 -3.83
CA LYS A 196 7.44 -17.66 -4.99
C LYS A 196 6.72 -17.20 -6.24
N LEU A 197 7.38 -16.39 -7.06
CA LEU A 197 6.79 -15.80 -8.24
C LEU A 197 7.03 -16.63 -9.49
N GLU A 198 6.14 -16.49 -10.44
CA GLU A 198 6.21 -17.09 -11.77
C GLU A 198 6.25 -15.96 -12.83
N ALA A 199 6.55 -16.34 -14.08
CA ALA A 199 6.54 -15.39 -15.19
C ALA A 199 5.12 -14.88 -15.52
N THR A 200 4.11 -15.74 -15.38
CA THR A 200 2.70 -15.35 -15.49
C THR A 200 2.20 -14.86 -14.15
N ALA A 201 1.56 -13.73 -14.13
CA ALA A 201 1.05 -13.15 -12.89
C ALA A 201 0.01 -14.06 -12.23
N LYS A 202 0.12 -14.17 -10.92
CA LYS A 202 -0.84 -14.87 -10.06
C LYS A 202 -1.15 -14.04 -8.83
N ARG A 203 -2.29 -14.30 -8.23
CA ARG A 203 -2.62 -13.75 -6.93
C ARG A 203 -1.92 -14.55 -5.85
N HIS A 204 -1.13 -13.88 -5.04
CA HIS A 204 -0.48 -14.42 -3.86
C HIS A 204 -1.15 -13.86 -2.60
N SER A 205 -1.18 -14.66 -1.52
CA SER A 205 -1.67 -14.21 -0.24
C SER A 205 -0.91 -14.85 0.92
N ILE A 206 -0.73 -14.10 1.98
CA ILE A 206 -0.14 -14.55 3.24
C ILE A 206 -0.99 -14.04 4.38
N THR A 207 -1.29 -14.90 5.34
CA THR A 207 -1.96 -14.51 6.60
C THR A 207 -0.94 -14.50 7.72
N VAL A 208 -0.92 -13.41 8.48
CA VAL A 208 -0.05 -13.24 9.65
C VAL A 208 -0.84 -12.78 10.84
N LYS A 209 -0.51 -13.32 12.04
CA LYS A 209 -1.11 -12.89 13.30
C LYS A 209 -0.29 -11.76 13.91
N LEU A 210 -0.89 -10.57 14.01
CA LEU A 210 -0.26 -9.42 14.65
C LEU A 210 -0.13 -9.64 16.16
N PRO A 211 1.06 -9.39 16.75
CA PRO A 211 1.20 -9.32 18.20
C PRO A 211 0.29 -8.25 18.81
N SER A 212 -0.15 -8.50 20.04
CA SER A 212 -0.97 -7.54 20.76
C SER A 212 -0.18 -6.25 21.06
N THR A 213 -0.81 -5.11 20.79
CA THR A 213 -0.30 -3.80 21.19
C THR A 213 -0.67 -3.41 22.63
N ARG A 214 -1.34 -4.32 23.37
CA ARG A 214 -1.70 -4.09 24.78
C ARG A 214 -0.44 -3.91 25.62
N GLY A 215 -0.39 -2.86 26.43
CA GLY A 215 0.77 -2.54 27.26
C GLY A 215 1.93 -1.87 26.51
N LYS A 216 1.81 -1.64 25.21
CA LYS A 216 2.79 -0.88 24.42
C LYS A 216 2.55 0.63 24.56
N VAL A 217 3.65 1.38 24.64
CA VAL A 217 3.67 2.84 24.72
C VAL A 217 3.81 3.40 23.33
N LEU A 218 2.92 4.34 22.94
CA LEU A 218 3.02 5.08 21.68
C LEU A 218 3.91 6.32 21.85
N GLY A 219 4.58 6.68 20.78
CA GLY A 219 5.30 7.94 20.68
C GLY A 219 4.35 9.15 20.69
N SER A 220 4.88 10.30 21.07
CA SER A 220 4.09 11.54 21.18
C SER A 220 3.91 12.29 19.84
N ASN A 221 4.61 11.87 18.78
CA ASN A 221 4.61 12.60 17.49
C ASN A 221 3.48 12.17 16.53
N GLY A 222 2.60 11.23 16.93
CA GLY A 222 1.47 10.77 16.11
C GLY A 222 1.87 10.15 14.79
N ASN A 223 3.02 9.48 14.76
CA ASN A 223 3.57 8.81 13.57
C ASN A 223 3.72 7.29 13.73
N ASP A 224 3.00 6.71 14.71
CA ASP A 224 2.91 5.27 14.85
C ASP A 224 2.16 4.65 13.67
N HIS A 225 2.61 3.47 13.22
CA HIS A 225 2.06 2.85 12.02
C HIS A 225 2.30 1.33 11.95
N LEU A 226 1.53 0.68 11.09
CA LEU A 226 1.87 -0.62 10.55
C LEU A 226 2.57 -0.43 9.21
N TYR A 227 3.73 -1.02 9.03
CA TYR A 227 4.43 -0.98 7.73
C TYR A 227 4.42 -2.36 7.11
N VAL A 228 3.75 -2.50 5.97
CA VAL A 228 3.75 -3.72 5.16
C VAL A 228 4.81 -3.59 4.09
N VAL A 229 5.78 -4.49 4.10
CA VAL A 229 6.99 -4.43 3.29
C VAL A 229 7.07 -5.66 2.39
N PHE A 230 7.40 -5.44 1.14
CA PHE A 230 7.74 -6.45 0.15
C PHE A 230 9.23 -6.35 -0.16
N ASP A 231 10.02 -7.31 0.32
CA ASP A 231 11.45 -7.39 0.09
C ASP A 231 11.73 -8.06 -1.26
N LEU A 232 12.37 -7.34 -2.15
CA LEU A 232 12.67 -7.79 -3.52
C LEU A 232 14.07 -8.41 -3.63
N CYS A 233 14.96 -8.04 -2.73
CA CYS A 233 16.35 -8.47 -2.74
C CYS A 233 16.93 -8.44 -1.33
N GLY A 234 17.72 -9.45 -1.01
CA GLY A 234 18.64 -9.48 0.12
C GLY A 234 18.01 -9.59 1.50
N THR A 235 18.90 -9.64 2.45
CA THR A 235 18.60 -9.77 3.86
C THR A 235 18.28 -8.41 4.48
N GLY A 236 17.15 -7.82 4.17
CA GLY A 236 16.61 -6.82 5.08
C GLY A 236 16.32 -7.55 6.40
N GLN A 237 17.08 -7.28 7.43
CA GLN A 237 16.90 -7.72 8.82
C GLN A 237 16.04 -8.99 9.01
N GLY A 238 16.66 -10.17 8.93
CA GLY A 238 16.02 -11.44 9.24
C GLY A 238 15.35 -12.18 8.09
N GLY A 239 15.45 -11.68 6.86
CA GLY A 239 14.77 -12.29 5.71
C GLY A 239 15.44 -13.55 5.19
N GLU A 240 14.63 -14.54 4.83
CA GLU A 240 15.05 -15.75 4.12
C GLU A 240 15.48 -15.49 2.65
N LEU A 241 15.49 -14.21 2.23
CA LEU A 241 15.85 -13.85 0.88
C LEU A 241 17.36 -13.72 0.69
N VAL A 242 17.82 -14.33 -0.37
CA VAL A 242 19.17 -14.10 -0.89
C VAL A 242 19.22 -12.86 -1.79
N ALA A 243 20.41 -12.30 -1.99
CA ALA A 243 20.62 -11.27 -3.00
C ALA A 243 20.23 -11.81 -4.38
N GLN A 244 19.34 -11.09 -5.07
CA GLN A 244 18.89 -11.46 -6.41
C GLN A 244 18.72 -10.23 -7.29
N ASN A 245 19.02 -10.38 -8.57
CA ASN A 245 18.68 -9.42 -9.61
C ASN A 245 17.40 -9.88 -10.30
N GLY A 246 16.60 -8.95 -10.83
CA GLY A 246 15.42 -9.28 -11.63
C GLY A 246 14.36 -8.20 -11.61
N SER A 247 13.34 -8.41 -12.42
CA SER A 247 12.18 -7.54 -12.52
C SER A 247 10.95 -8.21 -11.94
N PHE A 248 10.18 -7.44 -11.19
CA PHE A 248 8.99 -7.86 -10.46
C PHE A 248 7.83 -6.94 -10.81
N GLY A 249 6.73 -7.50 -11.27
CA GLY A 249 5.50 -6.77 -11.56
C GLY A 249 4.45 -6.98 -10.48
N PHE A 250 3.78 -5.91 -10.07
CA PHE A 250 2.78 -5.95 -8.99
C PHE A 250 1.55 -5.11 -9.31
N THR A 251 0.39 -5.55 -8.84
CA THR A 251 -0.84 -4.76 -8.82
C THR A 251 -1.81 -5.26 -7.74
N GLN A 252 -2.85 -4.49 -7.46
CA GLN A 252 -3.93 -4.86 -6.54
C GLN A 252 -3.42 -5.34 -5.17
N PHE A 253 -2.63 -4.51 -4.51
CA PHE A 253 -2.18 -4.72 -3.14
C PHE A 253 -3.34 -4.56 -2.17
N GLN A 254 -3.56 -5.55 -1.32
CA GLN A 254 -4.61 -5.50 -0.31
C GLN A 254 -4.12 -6.06 1.01
N VAL A 255 -4.45 -5.33 2.09
CA VAL A 255 -4.29 -5.78 3.48
C VAL A 255 -5.63 -5.67 4.15
N GLU A 256 -6.11 -6.75 4.71
CA GLU A 256 -7.44 -6.83 5.30
C GLU A 256 -7.44 -7.64 6.59
N ALA A 257 -8.38 -7.35 7.48
CA ALA A 257 -8.56 -8.12 8.70
C ALA A 257 -9.14 -9.51 8.37
N GLY A 258 -8.69 -10.53 9.10
CA GLY A 258 -9.15 -11.91 8.93
C GLY A 258 -8.14 -12.81 8.22
N ARG A 259 -8.57 -14.02 7.90
CA ARG A 259 -7.70 -15.12 7.42
C ARG A 259 -7.86 -15.44 5.94
N ALA A 260 -8.72 -14.75 5.23
CA ALA A 260 -9.02 -15.00 3.83
C ALA A 260 -8.70 -13.79 2.98
N ALA A 261 -8.07 -14.02 1.82
CA ALA A 261 -7.87 -13.00 0.80
C ALA A 261 -9.16 -12.86 -0.01
N THR A 262 -9.94 -11.81 0.26
CA THR A 262 -11.17 -11.53 -0.46
C THR A 262 -10.90 -10.86 -1.81
N ARG A 263 -11.92 -10.69 -2.66
CA ARG A 263 -11.79 -9.94 -3.91
C ARG A 263 -11.23 -8.55 -3.64
N PHE A 264 -10.42 -8.01 -4.57
CA PHE A 264 -9.83 -6.67 -4.44
C PHE A 264 -10.91 -5.60 -4.20
N ASP A 265 -10.69 -4.79 -3.19
CA ASP A 265 -11.61 -3.73 -2.75
C ASP A 265 -11.35 -2.43 -3.52
N TRP A 266 -12.01 -2.28 -4.68
CA TRP A 266 -11.94 -1.06 -5.46
C TRP A 266 -12.73 0.06 -4.79
N ARG A 267 -12.05 1.15 -4.44
CA ARG A 267 -12.70 2.38 -4.01
C ARG A 267 -13.03 3.28 -5.20
N PRO A 268 -14.09 4.08 -5.13
CA PRO A 268 -14.33 5.13 -6.13
C PRO A 268 -13.11 6.03 -6.29
N PRO A 269 -12.71 6.41 -7.52
CA PRO A 269 -11.47 7.16 -7.75
C PRO A 269 -11.34 8.46 -6.95
N GLY A 270 -12.45 9.21 -6.76
CA GLY A 270 -12.43 10.43 -5.95
C GLY A 270 -12.14 10.18 -4.47
N VAL A 271 -12.64 9.05 -3.91
CA VAL A 271 -12.35 8.65 -2.53
C VAL A 271 -10.87 8.23 -2.41
N GLU A 272 -10.38 7.41 -3.33
CA GLU A 272 -8.98 6.98 -3.32
C GLU A 272 -8.02 8.17 -3.49
N LEU A 273 -8.34 9.13 -4.36
CA LEU A 273 -7.56 10.36 -4.52
C LEU A 273 -7.52 11.17 -3.22
N ALA A 274 -8.65 11.38 -2.57
CA ALA A 274 -8.70 12.11 -1.31
C ALA A 274 -7.87 11.43 -0.21
N LEU A 275 -7.87 10.10 -0.16
CA LEU A 275 -7.00 9.33 0.74
C LEU A 275 -5.51 9.53 0.42
N CYS A 276 -5.13 9.57 -0.86
CA CYS A 276 -3.76 9.90 -1.28
C CYS A 276 -3.41 11.35 -0.92
N GLN A 277 -4.30 12.29 -1.17
CA GLN A 277 -4.10 13.72 -0.91
C GLN A 277 -3.98 14.06 0.57
N ARG A 278 -4.48 13.23 1.48
CA ARG A 278 -4.21 13.35 2.92
C ARG A 278 -2.70 13.32 3.23
N TYR A 279 -1.89 12.74 2.36
CA TYR A 279 -0.43 12.59 2.54
C TYR A 279 0.39 13.39 1.53
N TYR A 280 -0.11 13.52 0.31
CA TYR A 280 0.56 14.30 -0.73
C TYR A 280 -0.45 14.95 -1.67
N GLU A 281 -0.33 16.23 -1.84
CA GLU A 281 -1.16 17.02 -2.75
C GLU A 281 -0.30 18.04 -3.49
N LYS A 282 -0.68 18.36 -4.70
CA LYS A 282 0.00 19.34 -5.55
C LYS A 282 -1.01 20.18 -6.33
N SER A 283 -0.60 21.37 -6.72
CA SER A 283 -1.40 22.25 -7.57
C SER A 283 -1.45 21.80 -9.03
N TYR A 284 -0.43 21.07 -9.49
CA TYR A 284 -0.38 20.53 -10.85
C TYR A 284 -1.51 19.53 -11.11
N ASN A 285 -1.92 19.34 -12.36
CA ASN A 285 -2.75 18.22 -12.75
C ASN A 285 -2.13 16.89 -12.33
N LEU A 286 -2.97 15.87 -12.14
CA LEU A 286 -2.54 14.59 -11.55
C LEU A 286 -1.43 13.89 -12.32
N ASP A 287 -1.47 13.98 -13.65
CA ASP A 287 -0.54 13.36 -14.60
C ASP A 287 0.75 14.17 -14.84
N ILE A 288 0.80 15.42 -14.38
CA ILE A 288 1.96 16.29 -14.55
C ILE A 288 2.93 16.10 -13.37
N VAL A 289 4.15 15.71 -13.66
CA VAL A 289 5.20 15.58 -12.65
C VAL A 289 5.58 16.96 -12.12
N PRO A 290 5.68 17.16 -10.80
CA PRO A 290 6.18 18.42 -10.23
C PRO A 290 7.56 18.80 -10.78
N ASN A 291 7.86 20.08 -10.81
CA ASN A 291 9.05 20.64 -11.46
C ASN A 291 9.07 20.45 -12.99
N THR A 292 7.90 20.47 -13.63
CA THR A 292 7.79 20.59 -15.08
C THR A 292 7.10 21.89 -15.47
N ALA A 293 7.56 22.52 -16.56
CA ALA A 293 6.94 23.75 -17.05
C ALA A 293 5.51 23.48 -17.49
N HIS A 294 4.55 24.00 -16.75
CA HIS A 294 3.13 23.82 -17.02
C HIS A 294 2.33 25.01 -16.52
N ASN A 295 1.24 25.34 -17.18
CA ASN A 295 0.39 26.47 -16.81
C ASN A 295 -0.87 26.04 -16.05
N GLU A 296 -1.31 24.82 -16.23
CA GLU A 296 -2.55 24.32 -15.63
C GLU A 296 -2.35 23.99 -14.14
N GLY A 297 -3.31 24.41 -13.33
CA GLY A 297 -3.29 24.19 -11.89
C GLY A 297 -2.40 25.13 -11.10
N ARG A 298 -1.70 26.08 -11.77
CA ARG A 298 -0.92 27.07 -11.06
C ARG A 298 -1.82 28.03 -10.27
N GLU A 299 -1.33 28.49 -9.15
CA GLU A 299 -1.86 29.66 -8.45
C GLU A 299 -1.46 30.91 -9.22
N ALA A 300 -2.36 31.87 -9.28
CA ALA A 300 -2.13 33.16 -9.96
C ALA A 300 -2.70 34.31 -9.13
N PHE A 301 -2.05 35.45 -9.20
CA PHE A 301 -2.52 36.66 -8.52
C PHE A 301 -2.28 37.89 -9.38
N SER A 302 -3.06 38.93 -9.12
CA SER A 302 -2.84 40.27 -9.61
C SER A 302 -2.72 41.23 -8.42
N ILE A 303 -1.86 42.21 -8.54
CA ILE A 303 -1.61 43.19 -7.47
C ILE A 303 -1.85 44.60 -7.96
N ASN A 304 -2.27 45.48 -7.04
CA ASN A 304 -2.51 46.89 -7.31
C ASN A 304 -1.35 47.82 -6.92
N SER A 305 -0.35 47.27 -6.22
CA SER A 305 0.78 48.06 -5.69
C SER A 305 2.08 47.24 -5.75
N PRO A 306 2.88 47.37 -6.82
CA PRO A 306 4.18 46.70 -6.89
C PRO A 306 5.18 47.28 -5.88
N GLY A 307 6.14 46.44 -5.45
CA GLY A 307 7.18 46.83 -4.49
C GLY A 307 6.76 46.77 -3.02
N VAL A 308 5.59 46.21 -2.71
CA VAL A 308 5.12 45.97 -1.33
C VAL A 308 4.99 44.50 -1.03
N ALA A 309 4.94 44.14 0.25
CA ALA A 309 4.71 42.74 0.65
C ALA A 309 3.28 42.31 0.38
N HIS A 310 3.15 41.10 -0.15
CA HIS A 310 1.90 40.45 -0.44
C HIS A 310 1.78 39.15 0.32
N TYR A 311 0.55 38.72 0.62
CA TYR A 311 0.22 37.51 1.37
C TYR A 311 -0.95 36.81 0.71
N GLN A 312 -0.84 35.51 0.50
CA GLN A 312 -1.95 34.73 -0.03
C GLN A 312 -2.08 33.39 0.68
N SER A 313 -3.28 33.10 1.17
CA SER A 313 -3.60 31.80 1.77
C SER A 313 -4.03 30.81 0.71
N VAL A 314 -3.47 29.60 0.76
CA VAL A 314 -3.82 28.48 -0.09
C VAL A 314 -4.44 27.38 0.77
N ARG A 315 -5.59 26.86 0.36
CA ARG A 315 -6.30 25.76 1.02
C ARG A 315 -6.03 24.45 0.30
N PHE A 316 -5.80 23.40 1.07
CA PHE A 316 -5.72 22.04 0.53
C PHE A 316 -7.11 21.50 0.22
N GLN A 317 -7.24 20.66 -0.80
CA GLN A 317 -8.47 19.95 -1.13
C GLN A 317 -8.83 18.94 -0.03
N THR A 318 -7.79 18.30 0.52
CA THR A 318 -7.94 17.33 1.61
C THR A 318 -7.04 17.72 2.78
N ALA A 319 -7.58 17.74 4.00
CA ALA A 319 -6.79 18.00 5.20
C ALA A 319 -5.65 16.97 5.32
N LYS A 320 -4.44 17.45 5.54
CA LYS A 320 -3.25 16.61 5.71
C LYS A 320 -3.30 15.87 7.05
N ARG A 321 -2.66 14.71 7.13
CA ARG A 321 -2.62 13.92 8.37
C ARG A 321 -1.88 14.62 9.51
N ALA A 322 -0.91 15.46 9.17
CA ALA A 322 -0.10 16.27 10.08
C ALA A 322 0.26 17.58 9.40
N GLN A 323 0.96 18.47 10.09
CA GLN A 323 1.52 19.66 9.46
C GLN A 323 2.46 19.24 8.32
N PRO A 324 2.16 19.62 7.05
CA PRO A 324 2.94 19.18 5.90
C PRO A 324 4.20 20.03 5.72
N TYR A 325 5.19 19.46 5.06
CA TYR A 325 6.19 20.23 4.35
C TYR A 325 5.54 20.78 3.06
N VAL A 326 5.69 22.07 2.81
CA VAL A 326 5.14 22.72 1.61
C VAL A 326 6.29 23.33 0.80
N MET A 327 6.34 23.00 -0.48
CA MET A 327 7.25 23.61 -1.44
C MET A 327 6.45 24.48 -2.41
N VAL A 328 6.94 25.70 -2.62
CA VAL A 328 6.46 26.63 -3.65
C VAL A 328 7.50 26.69 -4.76
N ILE A 329 7.05 26.72 -6.02
CA ILE A 329 7.90 26.67 -7.20
C ILE A 329 7.39 27.69 -8.20
N SER A 330 8.29 28.47 -8.80
CA SER A 330 7.91 29.40 -9.87
C SER A 330 7.28 28.63 -11.06
N ALA A 331 6.08 29.05 -11.46
CA ALA A 331 5.36 28.40 -12.58
C ALA A 331 5.76 29.03 -13.93
N ASP A 332 7.01 28.89 -14.29
CA ASP A 332 7.60 29.36 -15.54
C ASP A 332 8.54 28.29 -16.13
N ASN A 333 9.27 28.62 -17.18
CA ASN A 333 10.15 27.66 -17.86
C ASN A 333 11.41 27.27 -17.08
N ILE A 334 11.75 27.96 -15.99
CA ILE A 334 12.96 27.70 -15.17
C ILE A 334 12.63 26.89 -13.92
N GLN A 335 11.44 27.09 -13.33
CA GLN A 335 10.94 26.35 -12.16
C GLN A 335 11.89 26.38 -10.96
N GLN A 336 11.99 27.54 -10.36
CA GLN A 336 12.84 27.75 -9.21
C GLN A 336 12.11 27.51 -7.90
N ASP A 337 12.65 26.63 -7.06
CA ASP A 337 12.14 26.34 -5.73
C ASP A 337 12.17 27.57 -4.83
N GLY A 338 11.14 27.78 -4.02
CA GLY A 338 11.02 28.91 -3.11
C GLY A 338 10.83 30.27 -3.82
N HIS A 339 10.33 30.26 -5.05
CA HIS A 339 10.13 31.46 -5.84
C HIS A 339 8.74 31.52 -6.49
N ILE A 340 8.31 32.74 -6.74
CA ILE A 340 7.13 33.08 -7.54
C ILE A 340 7.60 33.70 -8.86
N ALA A 341 7.06 33.27 -9.97
CA ALA A 341 7.29 33.87 -11.26
C ALA A 341 6.45 35.13 -11.39
N GLU A 342 7.04 36.26 -11.78
CA GLU A 342 6.34 37.52 -12.11
C GLU A 342 6.06 37.66 -13.61
N ASP A 343 6.88 36.97 -14.40
CA ASP A 343 6.75 36.76 -15.84
C ASP A 343 7.61 35.56 -16.26
N ASN A 344 7.87 35.35 -17.54
CA ASN A 344 8.70 34.25 -18.02
C ASN A 344 10.21 34.40 -17.72
N ILE A 345 10.64 35.53 -17.16
CA ILE A 345 12.05 35.86 -16.94
C ILE A 345 12.30 36.23 -15.49
N SER A 346 11.40 36.98 -14.88
CA SER A 346 11.56 37.57 -13.53
C SER A 346 10.91 36.67 -12.47
N ARG A 347 11.63 36.48 -11.36
CA ARG A 347 11.19 35.72 -10.20
C ARG A 347 11.55 36.44 -8.92
N VAL A 348 10.75 36.22 -7.90
CA VAL A 348 11.02 36.74 -6.56
C VAL A 348 11.00 35.60 -5.55
N PRO A 349 11.86 35.61 -4.54
CA PRO A 349 11.80 34.67 -3.45
C PRO A 349 10.50 34.81 -2.67
N CYS A 350 9.97 33.72 -2.18
CA CYS A 350 8.80 33.69 -1.32
C CYS A 350 9.06 32.92 -0.03
N LEU A 351 8.24 33.18 0.96
CA LEU A 351 8.22 32.46 2.23
C LEU A 351 6.91 31.71 2.37
N VAL A 352 7.00 30.49 2.85
CA VAL A 352 5.85 29.68 3.26
C VAL A 352 5.65 29.85 4.75
N ASN A 353 4.51 30.40 5.14
CA ASN A 353 4.16 30.72 6.51
C ASN A 353 2.91 29.96 6.97
N TYR A 354 2.71 29.88 8.28
CA TYR A 354 1.47 29.40 8.91
C TYR A 354 0.95 28.07 8.34
N THR A 355 1.87 27.16 8.01
CA THR A 355 1.53 25.84 7.50
C THR A 355 0.72 25.06 8.53
N SER A 356 -0.39 24.50 8.11
CA SER A 356 -1.30 23.70 8.92
C SER A 356 -1.83 22.52 8.10
N PRO A 357 -2.51 21.53 8.71
CA PRO A 357 -3.15 20.45 7.94
C PRO A 357 -4.17 20.93 6.90
N SER A 358 -4.71 22.14 7.02
CA SER A 358 -5.76 22.66 6.12
C SER A 358 -5.27 23.64 5.05
N GLY A 359 -3.99 24.06 5.09
CA GLY A 359 -3.45 25.02 4.15
C GLY A 359 -2.19 25.70 4.66
N TYR A 360 -1.73 26.68 3.90
CA TYR A 360 -0.57 27.50 4.21
C TYR A 360 -0.78 28.93 3.70
N GLU A 361 0.08 29.85 4.12
CA GLU A 361 0.20 31.18 3.58
C GLU A 361 1.53 31.32 2.84
N VAL A 362 1.52 31.95 1.67
CA VAL A 362 2.74 32.36 0.96
C VAL A 362 2.86 33.88 1.00
N SER A 363 4.07 34.39 1.25
CA SER A 363 4.37 35.81 1.23
C SER A 363 5.57 36.12 0.33
N TRP A 364 5.52 37.27 -0.34
CA TRP A 364 6.56 37.74 -1.27
C TRP A 364 6.50 39.27 -1.42
N THR A 365 7.51 39.86 -2.05
CA THR A 365 7.50 41.25 -2.48
C THR A 365 7.83 41.31 -3.97
N ASN A 366 6.92 41.85 -4.77
CA ASN A 366 7.13 42.00 -6.21
C ASN A 366 8.22 43.03 -6.52
N ASN A 367 8.89 42.81 -7.64
CA ASN A 367 9.77 43.81 -8.22
C ASN A 367 8.97 45.06 -8.68
N PRO A 368 9.56 46.28 -8.63
CA PRO A 368 8.92 47.46 -9.16
C PRO A 368 8.48 47.26 -10.62
N GLY A 369 7.26 47.68 -10.94
CA GLY A 369 6.67 47.56 -12.31
C GLY A 369 6.08 46.21 -12.64
N ARG A 370 6.01 45.27 -11.69
CA ARG A 370 5.35 43.98 -11.83
C ARG A 370 3.99 43.98 -11.11
N TRP A 371 2.96 43.46 -11.79
CA TRP A 371 1.56 43.58 -11.36
C TRP A 371 0.88 42.24 -11.09
N GLY A 372 1.61 41.14 -11.08
CA GLY A 372 1.10 39.82 -10.84
C GLY A 372 2.17 38.76 -10.78
N GLY A 373 1.74 37.52 -10.72
CA GLY A 373 2.63 36.37 -10.74
C GLY A 373 1.90 35.06 -10.60
N TRP A 374 2.66 34.02 -10.64
CA TRP A 374 2.14 32.68 -10.55
C TRP A 374 3.17 31.70 -10.03
N TRP A 375 2.64 30.61 -9.38
CA TRP A 375 3.46 29.54 -8.82
C TRP A 375 2.71 28.22 -8.83
N HIS A 376 3.46 27.15 -8.72
CA HIS A 376 2.97 25.83 -8.31
C HIS A 376 3.40 25.51 -6.88
N TRP A 377 2.77 24.50 -6.33
CA TRP A 377 3.13 23.99 -5.01
C TRP A 377 2.87 22.49 -4.89
N TRP A 378 3.53 21.87 -3.94
CA TRP A 378 3.11 20.60 -3.37
C TRP A 378 3.24 20.63 -1.86
N ALA A 379 2.44 19.75 -1.20
CA ALA A 379 2.43 19.57 0.25
C ALA A 379 2.59 18.09 0.57
N GLU A 380 3.50 17.76 1.48
CA GLU A 380 3.84 16.40 1.85
C GLU A 380 3.75 16.19 3.35
N ALA A 381 2.98 15.17 3.79
CA ALA A 381 2.75 14.78 5.17
C ALA A 381 2.83 13.25 5.33
N GLU A 382 3.83 12.62 4.71
CA GLU A 382 4.02 11.16 4.80
C GLU A 382 4.40 10.70 6.23
N LEU A 383 4.32 9.37 6.48
CA LEU A 383 4.66 8.75 7.77
C LEU A 383 6.15 8.47 7.88
#